data_2cc7c15cea8e9236751a1d28bf2cdf7a
#
_entry.id   2cc7c15cea8e9236751a1d28bf2cdf7a
#
_cell.length_a   1.000
_cell.length_b   1.000
_cell.length_c   1.000
_cell.angle_alpha   90.00
_cell.angle_beta   90.00
_cell.angle_gamma   90.00
#
_symmetry.space_group_name_H-M   'P 1'
#
loop_
_entity.id
_entity.type
_entity.pdbx_description
1 polymer ?
#
loop_
_entity_poly.entity_id
_entity_poly.type
_entity_poly.pdbx_seq_one_letter_code
_entity_poly.pdbx_strand_id
1 'polypeptide(L)'
;MKKLFTIILAAASLTACNIERLPYNSMATEQITGDPTASLEGLMNGVYAQLKTWSDPMHRCGEYAGDNMMIRGSSTDAFYEFISYSRTPNNYRLQNFWDFGYKGIAQASNIINMIDEGQNEEIDNRLG
;
A
#
# COMPACT_ATOMS: atom_id res chain seq x y z
N MET A 1 47.47 15.33 -25.93
CA MET A 1 46.07 15.63 -26.31
C MET A 1 45.19 14.37 -26.21
N LYS A 2 45.59 13.19 -26.76
CA LYS A 2 44.74 11.97 -26.71
C LYS A 2 44.43 11.50 -25.27
N LYS A 3 45.39 11.53 -24.33
CA LYS A 3 45.18 11.13 -22.92
C LYS A 3 44.24 12.06 -22.16
N LEU A 4 44.25 13.36 -22.46
CA LEU A 4 43.36 14.34 -21.84
C LEU A 4 41.90 14.12 -22.29
N PHE A 5 41.69 13.78 -23.55
CA PHE A 5 40.38 13.50 -24.12
C PHE A 5 39.75 12.24 -23.51
N THR A 6 40.57 11.21 -23.24
CA THR A 6 40.11 9.97 -22.60
C THR A 6 39.69 10.19 -21.14
N ILE A 7 40.39 11.07 -20.40
CA ILE A 7 40.04 11.41 -19.02
C ILE A 7 38.73 12.21 -18.96
N ILE A 8 38.52 13.15 -19.87
CA ILE A 8 37.28 13.95 -19.95
C ILE A 8 36.09 13.03 -20.31
N LEU A 9 36.27 12.11 -21.24
CA LEU A 9 35.21 11.17 -21.63
C LEU A 9 34.85 10.20 -20.49
N ALA A 10 35.82 9.73 -19.71
CA ALA A 10 35.61 8.89 -18.53
C ALA A 10 34.93 9.66 -17.38
N ALA A 11 35.26 10.94 -17.18
CA ALA A 11 34.59 11.79 -16.18
C ALA A 11 33.13 12.08 -16.56
N ALA A 12 32.82 12.28 -17.83
CA ALA A 12 31.46 12.52 -18.31
C ALA A 12 30.53 11.29 -18.17
N SER A 13 31.09 10.08 -18.20
CA SER A 13 30.29 8.84 -18.01
C SER A 13 29.90 8.58 -16.54
N LEU A 14 30.56 9.22 -15.57
CA LEU A 14 30.25 9.06 -14.14
C LEU A 14 29.08 9.93 -13.68
N THR A 15 28.64 10.91 -14.46
CA THR A 15 27.52 11.82 -14.10
C THR A 15 26.15 11.31 -14.60
N ALA A 16 26.09 10.18 -15.30
CA ALA A 16 24.89 9.68 -15.95
C ALA A 16 23.95 8.86 -15.05
N CYS A 17 24.28 8.64 -13.79
CA CYS A 17 23.49 7.77 -12.90
C CYS A 17 22.70 8.57 -11.85
N ASN A 18 21.78 9.44 -12.30
CA ASN A 18 20.68 9.85 -11.44
C ASN A 18 19.48 8.95 -11.74
N ILE A 19 19.46 7.75 -11.13
CA ILE A 19 18.39 6.73 -11.29
C ILE A 19 17.40 6.85 -10.12
N GLU A 20 17.08 8.04 -9.69
CA GLU A 20 15.93 8.25 -8.81
C GLU A 20 14.66 8.25 -9.69
N ARG A 21 14.12 7.07 -9.92
CA ARG A 21 12.77 6.95 -10.46
C ARG A 21 11.79 7.01 -9.32
N LEU A 22 10.98 8.05 -9.29
CA LEU A 22 9.82 8.11 -8.41
C LEU A 22 8.91 6.91 -8.67
N PRO A 23 8.40 6.25 -7.64
CA PRO A 23 7.51 5.10 -7.82
C PRO A 23 6.26 5.51 -8.58
N TYR A 24 5.89 4.74 -9.60
CA TYR A 24 4.76 5.05 -10.49
C TYR A 24 3.39 5.00 -9.77
N ASN A 25 3.26 4.13 -8.78
CA ASN A 25 1.98 3.85 -8.09
C ASN A 25 1.97 4.28 -6.62
N SER A 26 2.94 5.07 -6.17
CA SER A 26 3.00 5.58 -4.80
C SER A 26 3.65 6.96 -4.78
N MET A 27 3.27 7.77 -3.80
CA MET A 27 3.93 9.05 -3.59
C MET A 27 5.25 8.81 -2.87
N ALA A 28 6.32 9.45 -3.34
CA ALA A 28 7.60 9.46 -2.65
C ALA A 28 7.52 10.36 -1.41
N THR A 29 8.30 10.06 -0.39
CA THR A 29 8.32 10.82 0.87
C THR A 29 8.59 12.31 0.62
N GLU A 30 9.50 12.62 -0.31
CA GLU A 30 9.85 13.99 -0.69
C GLU A 30 8.66 14.76 -1.32
N GLN A 31 7.78 14.07 -2.04
CA GLN A 31 6.57 14.68 -2.60
C GLN A 31 5.55 14.99 -1.51
N ILE A 32 5.42 14.10 -0.52
CA ILE A 32 4.50 14.28 0.61
C ILE A 32 4.97 15.41 1.51
N THR A 33 6.25 15.45 1.85
CA THR A 33 6.83 16.50 2.72
C THR A 33 6.97 17.84 2.02
N GLY A 34 7.09 17.86 0.69
CA GLY A 34 7.20 19.09 -0.09
C GLY A 34 5.88 19.86 -0.23
N ASP A 35 4.77 19.16 -0.30
CA ASP A 35 3.41 19.73 -0.31
C ASP A 35 2.43 18.77 0.38
N PRO A 36 2.35 18.80 1.72
CA PRO A 36 1.46 17.93 2.49
C PRO A 36 -0.01 18.11 2.13
N THR A 37 -0.44 19.35 1.86
CA THR A 37 -1.86 19.66 1.54
C THR A 37 -2.28 19.04 0.22
N ALA A 38 -1.49 19.20 -0.85
CA ALA A 38 -1.78 18.58 -2.14
C ALA A 38 -1.70 17.04 -2.08
N SER A 39 -0.85 16.52 -1.20
CA SER A 39 -0.66 15.08 -1.03
C SER A 39 -1.77 14.42 -0.22
N LEU A 40 -2.45 15.16 0.67
CA LEU A 40 -3.46 14.65 1.59
C LEU A 40 -4.59 13.88 0.89
N GLU A 41 -5.15 14.47 -0.16
CA GLU A 41 -6.25 13.84 -0.92
C GLU A 41 -5.80 12.51 -1.55
N GLY A 42 -4.59 12.48 -2.09
CA GLY A 42 -3.98 11.26 -2.63
C GLY A 42 -3.76 10.19 -1.57
N LEU A 43 -3.30 10.57 -0.38
CA LEU A 43 -3.09 9.68 0.76
C LEU A 43 -4.43 9.11 1.26
N MET A 44 -5.46 9.95 1.40
CA MET A 44 -6.81 9.52 1.79
C MET A 44 -7.40 8.55 0.78
N ASN A 45 -7.29 8.85 -0.51
CA ASN A 45 -7.72 7.93 -1.58
C ASN A 45 -6.98 6.59 -1.52
N GLY A 46 -5.70 6.60 -1.13
CA GLY A 46 -4.92 5.39 -0.89
C GLY A 46 -5.50 4.51 0.23
N VAL A 47 -5.93 5.12 1.35
CA VAL A 47 -6.60 4.39 2.45
C VAL A 47 -7.92 3.79 1.97
N TYR A 48 -8.75 4.53 1.26
CA TYR A 48 -10.01 4.01 0.72
C TYR A 48 -9.79 2.88 -0.29
N ALA A 49 -8.78 2.99 -1.14
CA ALA A 49 -8.41 1.91 -2.06
C ALA A 49 -7.97 0.65 -1.31
N GLN A 50 -7.24 0.81 -0.20
CA GLN A 50 -6.84 -0.30 0.66
C GLN A 50 -8.04 -0.94 1.35
N LEU A 51 -8.99 -0.16 1.86
CA LEU A 51 -10.25 -0.66 2.44
C LEU A 51 -11.07 -1.43 1.41
N LYS A 52 -11.15 -0.94 0.17
CA LYS A 52 -11.80 -1.68 -0.93
C LYS A 52 -11.12 -3.02 -1.18
N THR A 53 -9.79 -3.07 -1.16
CA THR A 53 -9.04 -4.32 -1.34
C THR A 53 -9.28 -5.29 -0.20
N TRP A 54 -9.39 -4.78 1.04
CA TRP A 54 -9.66 -5.59 2.23
C TRP A 54 -11.09 -6.11 2.31
N SER A 55 -12.07 -5.38 1.75
CA SER A 55 -13.50 -5.75 1.85
C SER A 55 -13.80 -7.14 1.28
N ASP A 56 -13.17 -7.54 0.17
CA ASP A 56 -13.39 -8.85 -0.45
C ASP A 56 -12.98 -10.02 0.47
N PRO A 57 -11.74 -10.10 0.99
CA PRO A 57 -11.38 -11.17 1.91
C PRO A 57 -12.16 -11.09 3.23
N MET A 58 -12.52 -9.90 3.72
CA MET A 58 -13.34 -9.74 4.92
C MET A 58 -14.71 -10.39 4.76
N HIS A 59 -15.44 -10.05 3.69
CA HIS A 59 -16.75 -10.61 3.44
C HIS A 59 -16.69 -12.12 3.22
N ARG A 60 -15.79 -12.58 2.36
CA ARG A 60 -15.72 -14.01 2.02
C ARG A 60 -15.29 -14.86 3.21
N CYS A 61 -14.32 -14.41 4.00
CA CYS A 61 -13.92 -15.15 5.20
C CYS A 61 -15.07 -15.23 6.23
N GLY A 62 -15.82 -14.13 6.41
CA GLY A 62 -16.97 -14.09 7.31
C GLY A 62 -18.16 -14.89 6.80
N GLU A 63 -18.60 -14.66 5.57
CA GLU A 63 -19.81 -15.28 5.01
C GLU A 63 -19.67 -16.78 4.78
N TYR A 64 -18.49 -17.24 4.32
CA TYR A 64 -18.24 -18.67 4.17
C TYR A 64 -18.10 -19.39 5.52
N ALA A 65 -17.53 -18.73 6.54
CA ALA A 65 -17.47 -19.30 7.89
C ALA A 65 -18.81 -19.20 8.63
N GLY A 66 -19.66 -18.23 8.26
CA GLY A 66 -20.97 -17.99 8.86
C GLY A 66 -22.12 -18.82 8.26
N ASP A 67 -21.83 -19.70 7.30
CA ASP A 67 -22.83 -20.54 6.60
C ASP A 67 -23.86 -19.77 5.75
N ASN A 68 -23.62 -18.48 5.50
CA ASN A 68 -24.47 -17.65 4.64
C ASN A 68 -24.17 -17.82 3.16
N MET A 69 -22.95 -18.23 2.82
CA MET A 69 -22.49 -18.46 1.45
C MET A 69 -21.80 -19.81 1.35
N MET A 70 -21.88 -20.42 0.17
CA MET A 70 -21.16 -21.67 -0.10
C MET A 70 -20.58 -21.69 -1.51
N ILE A 71 -19.47 -22.41 -1.67
CA ILE A 71 -18.91 -22.76 -2.96
C ILE A 71 -19.58 -24.03 -3.44
N ARG A 72 -20.15 -24.02 -4.64
CA ARG A 72 -20.82 -25.18 -5.21
C ARG A 72 -19.81 -26.30 -5.51
N GLY A 73 -20.01 -27.45 -4.91
CA GLY A 73 -19.17 -28.64 -5.11
C GLY A 73 -17.84 -28.54 -4.33
N SER A 74 -16.87 -29.35 -4.75
CA SER A 74 -15.50 -29.29 -4.22
C SER A 74 -14.66 -28.23 -4.97
N SER A 75 -13.81 -27.52 -4.27
CA SER A 75 -12.96 -26.50 -4.85
C SER A 75 -11.53 -26.60 -4.29
N THR A 76 -10.56 -26.26 -5.11
CA THR A 76 -9.15 -26.08 -4.70
C THR A 76 -8.86 -24.66 -4.20
N ASP A 77 -9.84 -23.76 -4.24
CA ASP A 77 -9.68 -22.42 -3.67
C ASP A 77 -9.60 -22.49 -2.15
N ALA A 78 -8.66 -21.74 -1.58
CA ALA A 78 -8.44 -21.71 -0.13
C ALA A 78 -9.66 -21.21 0.67
N PHE A 79 -10.65 -20.57 0.05
CA PHE A 79 -11.93 -20.27 0.69
C PHE A 79 -12.76 -21.53 1.00
N TYR A 80 -12.53 -22.63 0.29
CA TYR A 80 -13.22 -23.90 0.57
C TYR A 80 -12.89 -24.44 1.97
N GLU A 81 -11.71 -24.12 2.51
CA GLU A 81 -11.33 -24.47 3.88
C GLU A 81 -12.22 -23.80 4.93
N PHE A 82 -12.82 -22.64 4.63
CA PHE A 82 -13.76 -21.96 5.53
C PHE A 82 -15.10 -22.67 5.58
N ILE A 83 -15.62 -23.12 4.42
CA ILE A 83 -16.89 -23.83 4.31
C ILE A 83 -16.78 -25.23 4.90
N SER A 84 -15.67 -25.92 4.66
CA SER A 84 -15.43 -27.27 5.18
C SER A 84 -14.96 -27.29 6.64
N TYR A 85 -14.79 -26.14 7.26
CA TYR A 85 -14.24 -25.98 8.63
C TYR A 85 -12.89 -26.66 8.84
N SER A 86 -12.11 -26.84 7.77
CA SER A 86 -10.80 -27.50 7.77
C SER A 86 -9.65 -26.50 7.54
N ARG A 87 -9.75 -25.32 8.13
CA ARG A 87 -8.78 -24.22 7.97
C ARG A 87 -7.39 -24.62 8.44
N THR A 88 -6.41 -24.30 7.61
CA THR A 88 -4.99 -24.51 7.92
C THR A 88 -4.32 -23.19 8.32
N PRO A 89 -3.25 -23.21 9.15
CA PRO A 89 -2.50 -22.00 9.49
C PRO A 89 -1.87 -21.31 8.27
N ASN A 90 -1.66 -22.04 7.18
CA ASN A 90 -1.04 -21.53 5.95
C ASN A 90 -2.08 -21.06 4.91
N ASN A 91 -3.34 -20.87 5.29
CA ASN A 91 -4.36 -20.38 4.38
C ASN A 91 -4.08 -18.94 3.97
N TYR A 92 -3.69 -18.73 2.70
CA TYR A 92 -3.31 -17.41 2.19
C TYR A 92 -4.48 -16.42 2.14
N ARG A 93 -5.74 -16.87 2.12
CA ARG A 93 -6.92 -16.00 2.19
C ARG A 93 -7.07 -15.38 3.58
N LEU A 94 -6.79 -16.15 4.61
CA LEU A 94 -6.74 -15.67 5.99
C LEU A 94 -5.56 -14.71 6.18
N GLN A 95 -4.41 -15.01 5.61
CA GLN A 95 -3.28 -14.11 5.62
C GLN A 95 -3.61 -12.79 4.94
N ASN A 96 -4.21 -12.81 3.74
CA ASN A 96 -4.63 -11.60 3.05
C ASN A 96 -5.62 -10.75 3.85
N PHE A 97 -6.54 -11.38 4.60
CA PHE A 97 -7.45 -10.68 5.49
C PHE A 97 -6.68 -9.83 6.53
N TRP A 98 -5.68 -10.41 7.17
CA TRP A 98 -4.83 -9.72 8.13
C TRP A 98 -3.94 -8.66 7.47
N ASP A 99 -3.21 -9.03 6.45
CA ASP A 99 -2.23 -8.16 5.79
C ASP A 99 -2.89 -6.91 5.21
N PHE A 100 -4.02 -7.05 4.54
CA PHE A 100 -4.71 -5.91 3.95
C PHE A 100 -5.37 -5.02 5.00
N GLY A 101 -5.90 -5.60 6.08
CA GLY A 101 -6.44 -4.85 7.19
C GLY A 101 -5.37 -4.01 7.90
N TYR A 102 -4.26 -4.62 8.27
CA TYR A 102 -3.16 -3.91 8.93
C TYR A 102 -2.46 -2.89 8.02
N LYS A 103 -2.39 -3.13 6.71
CA LYS A 103 -1.94 -2.11 5.76
C LYS A 103 -2.82 -0.87 5.78
N GLY A 104 -4.13 -1.05 5.80
CA GLY A 104 -5.08 0.07 5.90
C GLY A 104 -4.90 0.86 7.20
N ILE A 105 -4.76 0.17 8.33
CA ILE A 105 -4.50 0.79 9.64
C ILE A 105 -3.18 1.57 9.61
N ALA A 106 -2.11 0.98 9.09
CA ALA A 106 -0.80 1.65 9.02
C ALA A 106 -0.84 2.92 8.15
N GLN A 107 -1.53 2.86 7.01
CA GLN A 107 -1.71 4.03 6.14
C GLN A 107 -2.51 5.14 6.84
N ALA A 108 -3.61 4.80 7.50
CA ALA A 108 -4.41 5.76 8.25
C ALA A 108 -3.61 6.38 9.41
N SER A 109 -2.87 5.57 10.16
CA SER A 109 -2.02 6.04 11.25
C SER A 109 -0.94 7.00 10.78
N ASN A 110 -0.35 6.76 9.60
CA ASN A 110 0.63 7.68 9.04
C ASN A 110 0.03 9.05 8.73
N ILE A 111 -1.21 9.10 8.22
CA ILE A 111 -1.91 10.37 7.96
C ILE A 111 -2.20 11.09 9.29
N ILE A 112 -2.68 10.39 10.30
CA ILE A 112 -2.95 10.96 11.62
C ILE A 112 -1.68 11.55 12.23
N ASN A 113 -0.57 10.81 12.19
CA ASN A 113 0.71 11.30 12.69
C ASN A 113 1.20 12.57 11.97
N MET A 114 0.96 12.66 10.66
CA MET A 114 1.31 13.87 9.89
C MET A 114 0.51 15.09 10.35
N ILE A 115 -0.75 14.91 10.77
CA ILE A 115 -1.61 15.96 11.29
C ILE A 115 -1.16 16.34 12.71
N ASP A 116 -1.00 15.35 13.61
CA ASP A 116 -0.62 15.56 15.01
C ASP A 116 0.75 16.26 15.16
N GLU A 117 1.65 16.06 14.20
CA GLU A 117 2.94 16.72 14.16
C GLU A 117 2.85 18.19 13.70
N GLY A 118 1.64 18.68 13.40
CA GLY A 118 1.41 20.06 12.98
C GLY A 118 2.14 20.45 11.69
N GLN A 119 2.31 19.50 10.79
CA GLN A 119 3.06 19.72 9.55
C GLN A 119 2.40 20.72 8.61
N ASN A 120 1.07 20.92 8.76
CA ASN A 120 0.32 21.89 7.99
C ASN A 120 -1.00 22.25 8.71
N GLU A 121 -1.14 23.52 9.11
CA GLU A 121 -2.32 24.05 9.80
C GLU A 121 -3.61 23.90 8.97
N GLU A 122 -3.51 23.93 7.63
CA GLU A 122 -4.66 23.71 6.75
C GLU A 122 -5.16 22.27 6.79
N ILE A 123 -4.27 21.30 6.94
CA ILE A 123 -4.63 19.88 7.12
C ILE A 123 -5.35 19.71 8.45
N ASP A 124 -4.83 20.27 9.53
CA ASP A 124 -5.41 20.20 10.87
C ASP A 124 -6.84 20.75 10.87
N ASN A 125 -7.07 21.88 10.18
CA ASN A 125 -8.39 22.50 10.08
C ASN A 125 -9.39 21.72 9.21
N ARG A 126 -8.95 20.86 8.31
CA ARG A 126 -9.82 20.07 7.44
C ARG A 126 -10.21 18.70 8.01
N LEU A 127 -9.40 18.15 8.90
CA LEU A 127 -9.57 16.80 9.45
C LEU A 127 -9.85 16.76 10.95
N GLY A 128 -9.58 17.87 11.66
CA GLY A 128 -9.94 18.05 13.09
C GLY A 128 -11.36 18.53 13.24
#